data_c487dcc1a6dc842259acb1697bb4285b
#
_entry.id   c487dcc1a6dc842259acb1697bb4285b
#
_cell.length_a   1.000
_cell.length_b   1.000
_cell.length_c   1.000
_cell.angle_alpha   90.00
_cell.angle_beta   90.00
_cell.angle_gamma   90.00
#
_symmetry.space_group_name_H-M   'P 1'
#
loop_
_entity.id
_entity.type
_entity.pdbx_description
1 polymer ?
#
loop_
_entity_poly.entity_id
_entity_poly.type
_entity_poly.pdbx_seq_one_letter_code
_entity_poly.pdbx_strand_id
1 'polypeptide(L)'
;MRLGRMGRAVVTATLAAATLGQGTIVHGAPPRSDDDGAYYAAVARRIDQVGRSGNAAAVDRMLEREFGWVKAAGGEDAPEPVPLGTPSASNVSLPTPTIYRNTQRARYEVLARWQWRNCGSLRCWAANYGNAYGNDGGPDGFGVVSSIAVNPVTTSFVTFNNRGTMQSYTNPDALDDFGAGFSEQDRRYYGREYTWDSGLLMFAFNVRTCTGMKGTQWTFRSRMSHTWGNTGVMSVNLNAGVITFGFSNAESTTKWQAYSPTPLRWFPCG
;
A
#
# COMPACT_ATOMS: atom_id res chain seq x y z
N MET A 1 67.76 36.16 -38.28
CA MET A 1 67.03 34.86 -38.06
C MET A 1 65.93 35.15 -37.08
N ARG A 2 64.64 35.15 -37.52
CA ARG A 2 63.45 35.36 -36.68
C ARG A 2 62.70 34.02 -36.60
N LEU A 3 62.60 33.47 -35.42
CA LEU A 3 61.82 32.28 -35.10
C LEU A 3 60.34 32.64 -34.92
N GLY A 4 59.51 32.11 -35.81
CA GLY A 4 58.05 32.25 -35.72
C GLY A 4 57.48 31.36 -34.63
N ARG A 5 56.62 31.96 -33.78
CA ARG A 5 55.79 31.23 -32.81
C ARG A 5 54.54 30.67 -33.51
N MET A 6 54.45 29.35 -33.58
CA MET A 6 53.19 28.68 -33.92
C MET A 6 52.22 28.71 -32.74
N GLY A 7 51.12 29.43 -32.90
CA GLY A 7 50.01 29.41 -31.95
C GLY A 7 49.20 28.10 -32.13
N ARG A 8 49.04 27.32 -31.06
CA ARG A 8 48.12 26.20 -31.01
C ARG A 8 46.70 26.73 -30.66
N ALA A 9 45.78 26.61 -31.58
CA ALA A 9 44.37 26.82 -31.34
C ALA A 9 43.81 25.62 -30.55
N VAL A 10 43.34 25.85 -29.35
CA VAL A 10 42.57 24.87 -28.57
C VAL A 10 41.11 25.02 -28.98
N VAL A 11 40.56 24.05 -29.66
CA VAL A 11 39.13 23.95 -29.94
C VAL A 11 38.46 23.31 -28.73
N THR A 12 37.79 24.12 -27.95
CA THR A 12 36.96 23.62 -26.84
C THR A 12 35.60 23.19 -27.41
N ALA A 13 35.39 21.90 -27.55
CA ALA A 13 34.08 21.36 -27.90
C ALA A 13 33.18 21.33 -26.65
N THR A 14 32.22 22.25 -26.60
CA THR A 14 31.19 22.25 -25.57
C THR A 14 30.14 21.20 -25.91
N LEU A 15 30.17 20.07 -25.21
CA LEU A 15 29.07 19.11 -25.24
C LEU A 15 27.88 19.71 -24.49
N ALA A 16 26.86 20.14 -25.19
CA ALA A 16 25.55 20.43 -24.61
C ALA A 16 24.86 19.10 -24.30
N ALA A 17 24.86 18.70 -23.04
CA ALA A 17 24.02 17.60 -22.57
C ALA A 17 22.57 18.07 -22.55
N ALA A 18 21.80 17.65 -23.55
CA ALA A 18 20.35 17.79 -23.53
C ALA A 18 19.80 16.81 -22.48
N THR A 19 19.54 17.30 -21.28
CA THR A 19 18.71 16.61 -20.29
C THR A 19 17.28 16.58 -20.83
N LEU A 20 16.88 15.47 -21.43
CA LEU A 20 15.48 15.15 -21.64
C LEU A 20 14.83 15.04 -20.25
N GLY A 21 14.25 16.12 -19.79
CA GLY A 21 13.37 16.13 -18.63
C GLY A 21 12.17 15.22 -18.96
N GLN A 22 12.19 13.99 -18.47
CA GLN A 22 10.99 13.19 -18.35
C GLN A 22 10.11 13.90 -17.31
N GLY A 23 9.26 14.79 -17.79
CA GLY A 23 8.19 15.36 -16.99
C GLY A 23 7.29 14.21 -16.55
N THR A 24 7.45 13.77 -15.30
CA THR A 24 6.42 13.00 -14.61
C THR A 24 5.16 13.84 -14.64
N ILE A 25 4.19 13.46 -15.46
CA ILE A 25 2.83 14.01 -15.38
C ILE A 25 2.30 13.52 -14.04
N VAL A 26 2.47 14.35 -13.01
CA VAL A 26 1.76 14.19 -11.74
C VAL A 26 0.29 14.47 -12.09
N HIS A 27 -0.48 13.43 -12.37
CA HIS A 27 -1.91 13.54 -12.44
C HIS A 27 -2.37 13.92 -11.04
N GLY A 28 -2.72 15.18 -10.87
CA GLY A 28 -3.23 15.69 -9.59
C GLY A 28 -4.37 14.78 -9.13
N ALA A 29 -4.26 14.27 -7.89
CA ALA A 29 -5.32 13.50 -7.28
C ALA A 29 -6.64 14.30 -7.40
N PRO A 30 -7.75 13.64 -7.73
CA PRO A 30 -9.04 14.31 -7.79
C PRO A 30 -9.34 15.01 -6.46
N PRO A 31 -9.97 16.18 -6.45
CA PRO A 31 -10.25 16.93 -5.24
C PRO A 31 -11.05 16.05 -4.27
N ARG A 32 -10.53 15.91 -3.09
CA ARG A 32 -11.11 15.12 -2.02
C ARG A 32 -12.29 15.91 -1.43
N SER A 33 -13.45 15.29 -1.27
CA SER A 33 -14.46 15.86 -0.38
C SER A 33 -14.06 15.59 1.08
N ASP A 34 -14.16 16.57 1.97
CA ASP A 34 -13.90 16.41 3.41
C ASP A 34 -14.75 15.26 4.01
N ASP A 35 -15.88 14.97 3.40
CA ASP A 35 -16.79 13.87 3.71
C ASP A 35 -16.18 12.47 3.51
N ASP A 36 -15.29 12.28 2.51
CA ASP A 36 -14.68 10.98 2.26
C ASP A 36 -13.73 10.54 3.40
N GLY A 37 -13.00 11.46 4.00
CA GLY A 37 -12.09 11.14 5.10
C GLY A 37 -12.83 10.63 6.35
N ALA A 38 -13.89 11.33 6.77
CA ALA A 38 -14.73 10.93 7.89
C ALA A 38 -15.47 9.61 7.62
N TYR A 39 -15.95 9.44 6.40
CA TYR A 39 -16.61 8.22 5.95
C TYR A 39 -15.68 6.99 6.05
N TYR A 40 -14.47 7.05 5.48
CA TYR A 40 -13.54 5.93 5.56
C TYR A 40 -13.04 5.67 6.98
N ALA A 41 -12.89 6.69 7.80
CA ALA A 41 -12.57 6.52 9.21
C ALA A 41 -13.68 5.76 9.95
N ALA A 42 -14.96 6.02 9.63
CA ALA A 42 -16.08 5.27 10.18
C ALA A 42 -16.09 3.80 9.70
N VAL A 43 -15.91 3.58 8.39
CA VAL A 43 -15.79 2.24 7.81
C VAL A 43 -14.68 1.45 8.49
N ALA A 44 -13.48 2.03 8.63
CA ALA A 44 -12.32 1.37 9.22
C ALA A 44 -12.56 0.96 10.69
N ARG A 45 -13.16 1.85 11.50
CA ARG A 45 -13.51 1.53 12.90
C ARG A 45 -14.49 0.35 12.98
N ARG A 46 -15.47 0.31 12.11
CA ARG A 46 -16.45 -0.80 12.08
C ARG A 46 -15.81 -2.11 11.64
N ILE A 47 -14.94 -2.08 10.65
CA ILE A 47 -14.17 -3.26 10.22
C ILE A 47 -13.31 -3.78 11.38
N ASP A 48 -12.58 -2.91 12.10
CA ASP A 48 -11.78 -3.32 13.24
C ASP A 48 -12.64 -3.93 14.36
N GLN A 49 -13.75 -3.30 14.72
CA GLN A 49 -14.66 -3.78 15.77
C GLN A 49 -15.22 -5.18 15.46
N VAL A 50 -15.70 -5.38 14.22
CA VAL A 50 -16.30 -6.66 13.80
C VAL A 50 -15.25 -7.69 13.47
N GLY A 51 -14.13 -7.27 12.84
CA GLY A 51 -13.05 -8.14 12.40
C GLY A 51 -12.26 -8.79 13.51
N ARG A 52 -12.25 -8.20 14.73
CA ARG A 52 -11.59 -8.82 15.90
C ARG A 52 -12.20 -10.17 16.29
N SER A 53 -13.43 -10.46 15.88
CA SER A 53 -14.02 -11.77 16.04
C SER A 53 -13.50 -12.85 15.09
N GLY A 54 -12.64 -12.45 14.10
CA GLY A 54 -12.09 -13.34 13.07
C GLY A 54 -13.09 -13.79 12.01
N ASN A 55 -14.31 -13.24 11.99
CA ASN A 55 -15.35 -13.63 11.07
C ASN A 55 -15.47 -12.67 9.87
N ALA A 56 -14.79 -12.99 8.76
CA ALA A 56 -14.83 -12.19 7.54
C ALA A 56 -16.25 -12.00 6.98
N ALA A 57 -17.09 -13.02 7.04
CA ALA A 57 -18.49 -12.94 6.58
C ALA A 57 -19.31 -11.96 7.46
N ALA A 58 -18.95 -11.77 8.73
CA ALA A 58 -19.59 -10.76 9.57
C ALA A 58 -19.20 -9.34 9.13
N VAL A 59 -17.94 -9.15 8.71
CA VAL A 59 -17.46 -7.88 8.14
C VAL A 59 -18.22 -7.59 6.84
N ASP A 60 -18.34 -8.55 5.92
CA ASP A 60 -19.06 -8.38 4.66
C ASP A 60 -20.51 -7.95 4.91
N ARG A 61 -21.23 -8.65 5.80
CA ARG A 61 -22.63 -8.28 6.15
C ARG A 61 -22.77 -6.92 6.80
N MET A 62 -21.82 -6.53 7.62
CA MET A 62 -21.79 -5.20 8.24
C MET A 62 -21.57 -4.11 7.20
N LEU A 63 -20.60 -4.30 6.29
CA LEU A 63 -20.29 -3.38 5.20
C LEU A 63 -21.49 -3.18 4.27
N GLU A 64 -22.17 -4.26 3.92
CA GLU A 64 -23.39 -4.19 3.10
C GLU A 64 -24.49 -3.40 3.80
N ARG A 65 -24.81 -3.76 5.04
CA ARG A 65 -25.93 -3.17 5.78
C ARG A 65 -25.70 -1.70 6.16
N GLU A 66 -24.49 -1.34 6.61
CA GLU A 66 -24.23 -0.02 7.20
C GLU A 66 -23.65 0.98 6.16
N PHE A 67 -22.95 0.50 5.13
CA PHE A 67 -22.25 1.34 4.16
C PHE A 67 -22.62 1.07 2.69
N GLY A 68 -23.52 0.12 2.44
CA GLY A 68 -23.94 -0.25 1.08
C GLY A 68 -22.84 -0.92 0.25
N TRP A 69 -21.83 -1.54 0.88
CA TRP A 69 -20.74 -2.24 0.21
C TRP A 69 -21.11 -3.70 -0.05
N VAL A 70 -21.63 -3.98 -1.21
CA VAL A 70 -21.97 -5.34 -1.64
C VAL A 70 -20.73 -6.00 -2.21
N LYS A 71 -20.34 -7.15 -1.69
CA LYS A 71 -19.16 -7.89 -2.14
C LYS A 71 -19.29 -8.28 -3.61
N ALA A 72 -18.37 -7.82 -4.44
CA ALA A 72 -18.33 -8.10 -5.88
C ALA A 72 -17.30 -9.21 -6.22
N ALA A 73 -16.16 -9.24 -5.51
CA ALA A 73 -15.15 -10.28 -5.64
C ALA A 73 -14.26 -10.33 -4.40
N GLY A 74 -13.65 -11.46 -4.11
CA GLY A 74 -12.71 -11.67 -3.01
C GLY A 74 -12.79 -13.09 -2.47
N GLY A 75 -11.72 -13.55 -1.85
CA GLY A 75 -11.60 -14.85 -1.22
C GLY A 75 -11.08 -14.70 0.22
N GLU A 76 -11.37 -15.69 1.04
CA GLU A 76 -10.70 -15.86 2.33
C GLU A 76 -9.46 -16.71 2.08
N ASP A 77 -8.28 -16.13 2.34
CA ASP A 77 -7.05 -16.92 2.39
C ASP A 77 -6.98 -17.60 3.76
N ALA A 78 -6.79 -18.90 3.78
CA ALA A 78 -6.53 -19.62 5.03
C ALA A 78 -5.23 -19.09 5.67
N PRO A 79 -5.18 -18.89 7.00
CA PRO A 79 -3.96 -18.48 7.66
C PRO A 79 -2.91 -19.58 7.54
N GLU A 80 -1.74 -19.26 6.95
CA GLU A 80 -0.60 -20.16 6.92
C GLU A 80 0.08 -20.24 8.29
N PRO A 81 0.62 -21.40 8.70
CA PRO A 81 1.41 -21.53 9.93
C PRO A 81 2.69 -20.70 9.85
N VAL A 82 3.05 -20.03 10.94
CA VAL A 82 4.19 -19.11 11.01
C VAL A 82 5.38 -19.76 11.70
N PRO A 83 6.58 -19.78 11.10
CA PRO A 83 7.82 -20.15 11.78
C PRO A 83 8.20 -19.10 12.84
N LEU A 84 8.69 -19.56 13.99
CA LEU A 84 9.30 -18.69 15.02
C LEU A 84 10.69 -18.25 14.54
N GLY A 85 10.99 -16.95 14.54
CA GLY A 85 12.34 -16.46 14.20
C GLY A 85 12.37 -14.99 13.78
N THR A 86 13.46 -14.57 13.18
CA THR A 86 13.76 -13.21 12.69
C THR A 86 12.61 -12.58 11.91
N PRO A 87 12.44 -11.25 11.90
CA PRO A 87 11.41 -10.57 11.10
C PRO A 87 11.37 -11.08 9.67
N SER A 88 10.23 -11.59 9.25
CA SER A 88 10.05 -12.11 7.89
C SER A 88 8.65 -11.82 7.38
N ALA A 89 8.48 -11.88 6.08
CA ALA A 89 7.18 -11.71 5.43
C ALA A 89 6.13 -12.72 5.94
N SER A 90 6.53 -13.89 6.44
CA SER A 90 5.63 -14.89 7.03
C SER A 90 5.03 -14.46 8.37
N ASN A 91 5.59 -13.44 9.03
CA ASN A 91 5.09 -12.90 10.29
C ASN A 91 3.85 -11.99 10.10
N VAL A 92 3.50 -11.69 8.86
CA VAL A 92 2.35 -10.85 8.51
C VAL A 92 1.29 -11.68 7.78
N SER A 93 0.05 -11.51 8.17
CA SER A 93 -1.11 -11.92 7.38
C SER A 93 -1.39 -10.82 6.35
N LEU A 94 -1.37 -11.18 5.08
CA LEU A 94 -1.60 -10.27 3.95
C LEU A 94 -2.62 -10.93 3.01
N PRO A 95 -3.92 -10.93 3.38
CA PRO A 95 -4.94 -11.61 2.60
C PRO A 95 -5.14 -10.96 1.23
N THR A 96 -5.70 -11.72 0.31
CA THR A 96 -6.14 -11.23 -1.00
C THR A 96 -7.10 -10.05 -0.82
N PRO A 97 -6.91 -8.92 -1.54
CA PRO A 97 -7.85 -7.81 -1.49
C PRO A 97 -9.27 -8.24 -1.83
N THR A 98 -10.26 -7.51 -1.32
CA THR A 98 -11.68 -7.71 -1.63
C THR A 98 -12.22 -6.50 -2.37
N ILE A 99 -13.02 -6.72 -3.41
CA ILE A 99 -13.74 -5.65 -4.12
C ILE A 99 -15.19 -5.64 -3.68
N TYR A 100 -15.68 -4.46 -3.38
CA TYR A 100 -17.08 -4.18 -3.10
C TYR A 100 -17.63 -3.19 -4.13
N ARG A 101 -18.90 -3.33 -4.47
CA ARG A 101 -19.66 -2.30 -5.12
C ARG A 101 -20.35 -1.45 -4.06
N ASN A 102 -19.94 -0.20 -3.95
CA ASN A 102 -20.57 0.74 -3.05
C ASN A 102 -21.83 1.32 -3.74
N THR A 103 -23.00 0.83 -3.32
CA THR A 103 -24.29 1.21 -3.91
C THR A 103 -24.75 2.61 -3.52
N GLN A 104 -24.31 3.12 -2.36
CA GLN A 104 -24.62 4.47 -1.88
C GLN A 104 -23.82 5.55 -2.62
N ARG A 105 -22.61 5.21 -3.09
CA ARG A 105 -21.70 6.14 -3.77
C ARG A 105 -21.48 5.83 -5.25
N ALA A 106 -22.15 4.80 -5.78
CA ALA A 106 -22.12 4.38 -7.19
C ALA A 106 -20.70 4.15 -7.73
N ARG A 107 -19.82 3.55 -6.93
CA ARG A 107 -18.42 3.26 -7.27
C ARG A 107 -17.96 1.90 -6.73
N TYR A 108 -16.78 1.49 -7.08
CA TYR A 108 -16.14 0.30 -6.52
C TYR A 108 -15.14 0.69 -5.45
N GLU A 109 -14.99 -0.19 -4.45
CA GLU A 109 -14.06 -0.04 -3.33
C GLU A 109 -13.19 -1.29 -3.25
N VAL A 110 -11.87 -1.15 -3.33
CA VAL A 110 -10.93 -2.22 -2.97
C VAL A 110 -10.61 -2.07 -1.51
N LEU A 111 -10.77 -3.13 -0.74
CA LEU A 111 -10.32 -3.26 0.63
C LEU A 111 -9.11 -4.19 0.66
N ALA A 112 -7.94 -3.65 0.91
CA ALA A 112 -6.73 -4.39 1.21
C ALA A 112 -6.40 -4.25 2.69
N ARG A 113 -5.92 -5.32 3.32
CA ARG A 113 -5.61 -5.33 4.75
C ARG A 113 -4.36 -6.15 5.03
N TRP A 114 -3.76 -5.89 6.17
CA TRP A 114 -2.67 -6.68 6.72
C TRP A 114 -2.75 -6.68 8.25
N GLN A 115 -2.11 -7.65 8.87
CA GLN A 115 -2.04 -7.76 10.32
C GLN A 115 -0.81 -8.57 10.72
N TRP A 116 -0.10 -8.12 11.75
CA TRP A 116 0.92 -8.96 12.38
C TRP A 116 0.30 -10.19 13.00
N ARG A 117 0.87 -11.35 12.75
CA ARG A 117 0.43 -12.63 13.30
C ARG A 117 0.86 -12.75 14.76
N ASN A 118 0.30 -13.75 15.45
CA ASN A 118 0.77 -14.14 16.77
C ASN A 118 1.97 -15.09 16.65
N CYS A 119 3.04 -14.79 17.39
CA CYS A 119 4.21 -15.64 17.57
C CYS A 119 4.20 -16.15 19.01
N GLY A 120 3.49 -17.23 19.25
CA GLY A 120 3.25 -17.72 20.62
C GLY A 120 2.31 -16.82 21.40
N SER A 121 2.76 -16.33 22.57
CA SER A 121 1.97 -15.42 23.44
C SER A 121 2.06 -13.94 23.04
N LEU A 122 2.92 -13.59 22.11
CA LEU A 122 3.17 -12.21 21.66
C LEU A 122 2.84 -12.06 20.16
N ARG A 123 2.63 -10.82 19.74
CA ARG A 123 2.64 -10.49 18.31
C ARG A 123 4.04 -10.66 17.73
N CYS A 124 4.16 -11.04 16.47
CA CYS A 124 5.46 -11.30 15.83
C CYS A 124 6.39 -10.08 15.85
N TRP A 125 5.84 -8.87 15.76
CA TRP A 125 6.64 -7.67 15.90
C TRP A 125 7.26 -7.54 17.30
N ALA A 126 6.50 -7.85 18.37
CA ALA A 126 6.99 -7.73 19.74
C ALA A 126 8.14 -8.70 20.07
N ALA A 127 8.17 -9.88 19.42
CA ALA A 127 9.22 -10.87 19.61
C ALA A 127 10.56 -10.42 19.01
N ASN A 128 10.56 -9.51 18.05
CA ASN A 128 11.72 -9.18 17.23
C ASN A 128 12.41 -7.86 17.59
N TYR A 129 11.75 -6.97 18.36
CA TYR A 129 12.20 -5.57 18.48
C TYR A 129 12.64 -5.11 19.87
N GLY A 130 12.67 -5.96 20.85
CA GLY A 130 13.13 -5.59 22.20
C GLY A 130 12.27 -4.49 22.86
N ASN A 131 12.80 -3.83 23.92
CA ASN A 131 12.07 -2.87 24.75
C ASN A 131 12.31 -1.39 24.41
N ALA A 132 12.88 -1.08 23.24
CA ALA A 132 13.20 0.29 22.89
C ALA A 132 11.94 1.13 22.59
N TYR A 133 12.02 2.41 22.96
CA TYR A 133 11.04 3.42 22.56
C TYR A 133 11.56 4.13 21.31
N GLY A 134 10.69 4.36 20.33
CA GLY A 134 11.04 5.14 19.14
C GLY A 134 10.58 4.53 17.82
N ASN A 135 11.13 5.04 16.75
CA ASN A 135 10.91 4.53 15.41
C ASN A 135 11.54 3.15 15.25
N ASP A 136 10.87 2.28 14.51
CA ASP A 136 11.38 0.96 14.19
C ASP A 136 11.89 0.93 12.75
N GLY A 137 13.05 1.52 12.54
CA GLY A 137 13.58 1.80 11.22
C GLY A 137 13.08 3.11 10.63
N GLY A 138 12.99 3.17 9.31
CA GLY A 138 12.31 4.22 8.56
C GLY A 138 10.86 3.84 8.24
N PRO A 139 10.21 4.60 7.35
CA PRO A 139 8.83 4.29 6.94
C PRO A 139 8.68 2.89 6.35
N ASP A 140 7.57 2.25 6.71
CA ASP A 140 7.06 1.03 6.07
C ASP A 140 6.15 1.36 4.91
N GLY A 141 5.98 0.44 3.96
CA GLY A 141 5.13 0.65 2.79
C GLY A 141 3.96 -0.32 2.70
N PHE A 142 2.80 0.18 2.28
CA PHE A 142 1.64 -0.64 1.95
C PHE A 142 0.88 -0.05 0.77
N GLY A 143 0.43 -0.92 -0.16
CA GLY A 143 -0.30 -0.47 -1.32
C GLY A 143 -1.14 -1.58 -1.97
N VAL A 144 -2.03 -1.14 -2.85
CA VAL A 144 -2.85 -2.00 -3.72
C VAL A 144 -2.70 -1.58 -5.17
N VAL A 145 -2.65 -2.56 -6.07
CA VAL A 145 -2.47 -2.31 -7.50
C VAL A 145 -3.40 -3.18 -8.35
N SER A 146 -3.90 -2.60 -9.42
CA SER A 146 -4.68 -3.25 -10.49
C SER A 146 -3.79 -3.58 -11.68
N SER A 147 -4.08 -4.68 -12.36
CA SER A 147 -3.45 -5.00 -13.66
C SER A 147 -3.96 -4.15 -14.82
N ILE A 148 -5.07 -3.47 -14.65
CA ILE A 148 -5.74 -2.66 -15.68
C ILE A 148 -6.04 -1.28 -15.10
N ALA A 149 -5.87 -0.25 -15.92
CA ALA A 149 -6.11 1.13 -15.52
C ALA A 149 -7.59 1.38 -15.18
N VAL A 150 -7.82 1.99 -14.04
CA VAL A 150 -9.12 2.41 -13.51
C VAL A 150 -9.21 3.95 -13.48
N ASN A 151 -10.35 4.50 -13.13
CA ASN A 151 -10.47 5.91 -12.78
C ASN A 151 -10.47 6.04 -11.25
N PRO A 152 -9.35 6.45 -10.63
CA PRO A 152 -9.29 6.63 -9.18
C PRO A 152 -10.23 7.74 -8.74
N VAL A 153 -10.91 7.53 -7.62
CA VAL A 153 -11.81 8.53 -7.01
C VAL A 153 -11.18 9.06 -5.73
N THR A 154 -10.82 8.20 -4.82
CA THR A 154 -10.19 8.57 -3.55
C THR A 154 -9.52 7.35 -2.91
N THR A 155 -8.68 7.58 -1.92
CA THR A 155 -8.06 6.52 -1.14
C THR A 155 -7.95 6.93 0.33
N SER A 156 -7.92 5.95 1.21
CA SER A 156 -7.66 6.14 2.64
C SER A 156 -6.87 4.96 3.17
N PHE A 157 -5.84 5.25 3.92
CA PHE A 157 -5.06 4.26 4.64
C PHE A 157 -5.23 4.48 6.13
N VAL A 158 -5.47 3.41 6.88
CA VAL A 158 -5.70 3.43 8.31
C VAL A 158 -4.88 2.34 8.95
N THR A 159 -4.17 2.69 10.03
CA THR A 159 -3.47 1.72 10.87
C THR A 159 -4.07 1.68 12.26
N PHE A 160 -3.93 0.55 12.91
CA PHE A 160 -4.32 0.34 14.30
C PHE A 160 -3.12 -0.11 15.10
N ASN A 161 -2.99 0.41 16.31
CA ASN A 161 -2.07 -0.17 17.27
C ASN A 161 -2.68 -1.42 17.92
N ASN A 162 -1.87 -2.16 18.67
CA ASN A 162 -2.31 -3.37 19.39
C ASN A 162 -3.39 -3.13 20.46
N ARG A 163 -3.74 -1.88 20.76
CA ARG A 163 -4.84 -1.49 21.64
C ARG A 163 -6.09 -1.03 20.88
N GLY A 164 -6.01 -1.00 19.55
CA GLY A 164 -7.08 -0.55 18.66
C GLY A 164 -7.18 0.97 18.52
N THR A 165 -6.16 1.73 18.92
CA THR A 165 -6.08 3.14 18.58
C THR A 165 -5.82 3.28 17.09
N MET A 166 -6.65 4.08 16.43
CA MET A 166 -6.62 4.28 14.98
C MET A 166 -5.82 5.52 14.61
N GLN A 167 -5.00 5.40 13.57
CA GLN A 167 -4.37 6.50 12.86
C GLN A 167 -4.78 6.46 11.39
N SER A 168 -5.14 7.61 10.83
CA SER A 168 -5.60 7.73 9.43
C SER A 168 -4.63 8.57 8.62
N TYR A 169 -4.33 8.08 7.42
CA TYR A 169 -3.47 8.74 6.45
C TYR A 169 -4.29 9.02 5.19
N THR A 170 -4.19 10.22 4.71
CA THR A 170 -5.06 10.69 3.64
C THR A 170 -4.30 11.15 2.40
N ASN A 171 -2.98 11.29 2.52
CA ASN A 171 -2.11 11.69 1.42
C ASN A 171 -1.27 10.48 1.00
N PRO A 172 -1.62 9.80 -0.09
CA PRO A 172 -0.83 8.69 -0.61
C PRO A 172 0.50 9.21 -1.19
N ASP A 173 1.56 8.40 -1.07
CA ASP A 173 2.82 8.67 -1.77
C ASP A 173 2.70 8.39 -3.26
N ALA A 174 1.79 7.49 -3.64
CA ALA A 174 1.44 7.20 -5.01
C ALA A 174 -0.07 6.99 -5.14
N LEU A 175 -0.69 7.67 -6.10
CA LEU A 175 -2.07 7.49 -6.52
C LEU A 175 -2.14 7.72 -8.02
N ASP A 176 -2.46 6.67 -8.75
CA ASP A 176 -2.61 6.72 -10.20
C ASP A 176 -3.73 5.80 -10.70
N ASP A 177 -3.79 5.62 -12.00
CA ASP A 177 -4.77 4.78 -12.67
C ASP A 177 -4.69 3.29 -12.30
N PHE A 178 -3.59 2.86 -11.71
CA PHE A 178 -3.40 1.47 -11.34
C PHE A 178 -3.63 1.19 -9.85
N GLY A 179 -3.66 2.20 -8.99
CA GLY A 179 -3.86 1.94 -7.57
C GLY A 179 -3.45 3.06 -6.63
N ALA A 180 -3.16 2.67 -5.39
CA ALA A 180 -2.70 3.57 -4.34
C ALA A 180 -1.63 2.91 -3.47
N GLY A 181 -0.69 3.73 -2.97
CA GLY A 181 0.34 3.29 -2.06
C GLY A 181 0.74 4.37 -1.06
N PHE A 182 1.12 3.91 0.12
CA PHE A 182 1.50 4.74 1.26
C PHE A 182 2.82 4.24 1.84
N SER A 183 3.61 5.16 2.38
CA SER A 183 4.74 4.87 3.24
C SER A 183 4.65 5.71 4.50
N GLU A 184 4.62 5.06 5.64
CA GLU A 184 4.39 5.73 6.91
C GLU A 184 5.29 5.17 8.01
N GLN A 185 5.68 6.04 8.95
CA GLN A 185 6.56 5.69 10.03
C GLN A 185 5.84 4.89 11.10
N ASP A 186 6.29 3.69 11.36
CA ASP A 186 5.90 2.89 12.50
C ASP A 186 6.70 3.25 13.76
N ARG A 187 6.12 3.02 14.94
CA ARG A 187 6.73 3.35 16.23
C ARG A 187 6.42 2.29 17.28
N ARG A 188 7.35 2.13 18.20
CA ARG A 188 7.21 1.31 19.39
C ARG A 188 7.24 2.15 20.66
N TYR A 189 6.48 1.73 21.65
CA TYR A 189 6.40 2.36 22.95
C TYR A 189 6.67 1.32 24.04
N TYR A 190 7.92 1.27 24.53
CA TYR A 190 8.35 0.41 25.65
C TYR A 190 8.04 -1.09 25.46
N GLY A 191 8.11 -1.61 24.25
CA GLY A 191 7.82 -3.01 23.92
C GLY A 191 6.37 -3.46 24.17
N ARG A 192 5.46 -2.51 24.44
CA ARG A 192 4.05 -2.79 24.81
C ARG A 192 3.04 -2.30 23.81
N GLU A 193 3.43 -1.38 22.96
CA GLU A 193 2.57 -0.77 21.97
C GLU A 193 3.32 -0.59 20.66
N TYR A 194 2.65 -0.90 19.56
CA TYR A 194 3.18 -0.79 18.22
C TYR A 194 2.12 -0.16 17.31
N THR A 195 2.45 0.96 16.66
CA THR A 195 1.46 1.76 15.92
C THR A 195 0.93 1.07 14.67
N TRP A 196 1.67 0.13 14.13
CA TRP A 196 1.34 -0.63 12.95
C TRP A 196 1.05 -2.11 13.27
N ASP A 197 0.16 -2.41 14.23
CA ASP A 197 -0.25 -3.80 14.51
C ASP A 197 -1.10 -4.40 13.38
N SER A 198 -1.92 -3.56 12.75
CA SER A 198 -2.70 -3.90 11.55
C SER A 198 -3.01 -2.66 10.72
N GLY A 199 -3.41 -2.86 9.47
CA GLY A 199 -3.81 -1.76 8.60
C GLY A 199 -4.84 -2.15 7.55
N LEU A 200 -5.55 -1.12 7.09
CA LEU A 200 -6.58 -1.16 6.05
C LEU A 200 -6.28 -0.08 5.01
N LEU A 201 -6.23 -0.47 3.75
CA LEU A 201 -6.22 0.46 2.63
C LEU A 201 -7.53 0.30 1.87
N MET A 202 -8.25 1.40 1.73
CA MET A 202 -9.47 1.52 0.95
C MET A 202 -9.18 2.38 -0.26
N PHE A 203 -9.36 1.82 -1.45
CA PHE A 203 -9.13 2.49 -2.73
C PHE A 203 -10.42 2.50 -3.53
N ALA A 204 -11.00 3.68 -3.71
CA ALA A 204 -12.22 3.87 -4.48
C ALA A 204 -11.91 4.20 -5.93
N PHE A 205 -12.63 3.57 -6.84
CA PHE A 205 -12.46 3.78 -8.27
C PHE A 205 -13.74 3.55 -9.07
N ASN A 206 -13.75 4.07 -10.29
CA ASN A 206 -14.74 3.71 -11.30
C ASN A 206 -14.08 2.92 -12.43
N VAL A 207 -14.81 2.00 -13.03
CA VAL A 207 -14.40 1.31 -14.25
C VAL A 207 -14.33 2.35 -15.38
N ARG A 208 -13.21 2.43 -16.10
CA ARG A 208 -13.02 3.39 -17.19
C ARG A 208 -13.98 3.16 -18.34
N THR A 209 -14.01 1.91 -18.81
CA THR A 209 -14.87 1.50 -19.93
C THR A 209 -14.95 -0.02 -19.96
N CYS A 210 -16.09 -0.51 -20.41
CA CYS A 210 -16.26 -1.93 -20.73
C CYS A 210 -16.22 -2.20 -22.24
N THR A 211 -16.07 -1.16 -23.07
CA THR A 211 -16.00 -1.34 -24.51
C THR A 211 -14.76 -2.14 -24.89
N GLY A 212 -14.96 -3.28 -25.55
CA GLY A 212 -13.87 -4.19 -25.93
C GLY A 212 -13.24 -4.99 -24.78
N MET A 213 -13.75 -4.87 -23.55
CA MET A 213 -13.21 -5.54 -22.36
C MET A 213 -14.11 -6.63 -21.79
N LYS A 214 -15.17 -7.02 -22.52
CA LYS A 214 -16.06 -8.12 -22.11
C LYS A 214 -15.26 -9.41 -21.90
N GLY A 215 -15.39 -10.03 -20.75
CA GLY A 215 -14.65 -11.25 -20.38
C GLY A 215 -13.16 -11.00 -20.03
N THR A 216 -12.67 -9.77 -20.07
CA THR A 216 -11.30 -9.47 -19.62
C THR A 216 -11.21 -9.59 -18.11
N GLN A 217 -10.27 -10.41 -17.65
CA GLN A 217 -9.98 -10.59 -16.24
C GLN A 217 -9.11 -9.44 -15.74
N TRP A 218 -9.57 -8.76 -14.69
CA TRP A 218 -8.79 -7.79 -13.94
C TRP A 218 -8.22 -8.44 -12.69
N THR A 219 -7.02 -8.08 -12.31
CA THR A 219 -6.42 -8.59 -11.09
C THR A 219 -6.04 -7.44 -10.16
N PHE A 220 -6.23 -7.67 -8.86
CA PHE A 220 -5.78 -6.76 -7.81
C PHE A 220 -4.87 -7.51 -6.85
N ARG A 221 -3.79 -6.86 -6.42
CA ARG A 221 -2.86 -7.38 -5.42
C ARG A 221 -2.52 -6.28 -4.44
N SER A 222 -2.31 -6.66 -3.18
CA SER A 222 -1.66 -5.80 -2.21
C SER A 222 -0.20 -6.19 -2.04
N ARG A 223 0.61 -5.21 -1.64
CA ARG A 223 2.01 -5.41 -1.30
C ARG A 223 2.34 -4.64 -0.03
N MET A 224 3.07 -5.30 0.86
CA MET A 224 3.62 -4.71 2.06
C MET A 224 5.15 -4.74 1.98
N SER A 225 5.78 -3.71 2.52
CA SER A 225 7.20 -3.63 2.80
C SER A 225 7.37 -3.24 4.25
N HIS A 226 8.22 -3.95 4.97
CA HIS A 226 8.61 -3.60 6.34
C HIS A 226 10.11 -3.38 6.40
N THR A 227 10.50 -2.39 7.19
CA THR A 227 11.89 -1.96 7.37
C THR A 227 12.24 -1.85 8.84
N TRP A 228 13.54 -2.02 9.16
CA TRP A 228 14.06 -1.80 10.52
C TRP A 228 15.49 -1.28 10.47
N GLY A 229 16.03 -0.88 11.64
CA GLY A 229 17.37 -0.29 11.71
C GLY A 229 17.44 1.05 10.99
N ASN A 230 18.34 1.18 10.02
CA ASN A 230 18.56 2.44 9.27
C ASN A 230 17.94 2.41 7.87
N THR A 231 17.02 1.51 7.60
CA THR A 231 16.35 1.39 6.31
C THR A 231 14.92 1.93 6.42
N GLY A 232 14.46 2.59 5.36
CA GLY A 232 13.08 3.08 5.25
C GLY A 232 12.64 3.12 3.80
N VAL A 233 11.34 3.04 3.56
CA VAL A 233 10.73 3.28 2.26
C VAL A 233 10.82 4.77 1.95
N MET A 234 11.37 5.11 0.78
CA MET A 234 11.58 6.48 0.31
C MET A 234 10.72 6.84 -0.89
N SER A 235 10.19 5.84 -1.57
CA SER A 235 9.28 6.06 -2.70
C SER A 235 8.35 4.86 -2.89
N VAL A 236 7.17 5.14 -3.41
CA VAL A 236 6.20 4.15 -3.86
C VAL A 236 5.92 4.39 -5.33
N ASN A 237 6.03 3.37 -6.17
CA ASN A 237 5.73 3.47 -7.59
C ASN A 237 4.71 2.41 -7.96
N LEU A 238 3.73 2.81 -8.76
CA LEU A 238 2.65 1.96 -9.24
C LEU A 238 2.82 1.73 -10.75
N ASN A 239 2.50 0.53 -11.17
CA ASN A 239 2.43 0.17 -12.59
C ASN A 239 1.41 -0.96 -12.75
N ALA A 240 1.02 -1.29 -13.97
CA ALA A 240 0.05 -2.35 -14.24
C ALA A 240 0.37 -3.66 -13.48
N GLY A 241 -0.36 -3.95 -12.41
CA GLY A 241 -0.19 -5.14 -11.58
C GLY A 241 1.05 -5.18 -10.69
N VAL A 242 1.85 -4.11 -10.61
CA VAL A 242 3.12 -4.07 -9.88
C VAL A 242 3.22 -2.85 -8.98
N ILE A 243 3.53 -3.07 -7.70
CA ILE A 243 3.96 -2.02 -6.76
C ILE A 243 5.45 -2.20 -6.50
N THR A 244 6.22 -1.12 -6.55
CA THR A 244 7.63 -1.12 -6.14
C THR A 244 7.86 -0.10 -5.04
N PHE A 245 8.65 -0.51 -4.02
CA PHE A 245 9.12 0.37 -2.96
C PHE A 245 10.61 0.64 -3.17
N GLY A 246 10.99 1.92 -3.24
CA GLY A 246 12.38 2.35 -3.18
C GLY A 246 12.81 2.54 -1.73
N PHE A 247 14.05 2.19 -1.39
CA PHE A 247 14.56 2.21 -0.03
C PHE A 247 15.73 3.18 0.12
N SER A 248 15.86 3.77 1.31
CA SER A 248 17.00 4.62 1.67
C SER A 248 18.34 3.86 1.61
N ASN A 249 18.30 2.54 1.84
CA ASN A 249 19.43 1.64 1.69
C ASN A 249 18.97 0.38 0.92
N ALA A 250 19.22 0.38 -0.39
CA ALA A 250 18.75 -0.69 -1.28
C ALA A 250 19.43 -2.05 -1.01
N GLU A 251 20.67 -2.05 -0.54
CA GLU A 251 21.45 -3.27 -0.25
C GLU A 251 21.25 -3.80 1.17
N SER A 252 20.49 -3.09 2.00
CA SER A 252 20.26 -3.46 3.39
C SER A 252 19.51 -4.80 3.50
N THR A 253 19.95 -5.62 4.47
CA THR A 253 19.22 -6.80 4.92
C THR A 253 18.11 -6.49 5.92
N THR A 254 17.96 -5.21 6.31
CA THR A 254 16.98 -4.74 7.29
C THR A 254 15.65 -4.34 6.64
N LYS A 255 15.15 -5.20 5.76
CA LYS A 255 13.85 -5.05 5.12
C LYS A 255 13.33 -6.38 4.59
N TRP A 256 12.05 -6.47 4.40
CA TRP A 256 11.41 -7.49 3.55
C TRP A 256 10.21 -6.90 2.82
N GLN A 257 9.74 -7.63 1.82
CA GLN A 257 8.56 -7.29 1.05
C GLN A 257 7.73 -8.55 0.78
N ALA A 258 6.41 -8.41 0.80
CA ALA A 258 5.48 -9.48 0.46
C ALA A 258 4.32 -8.98 -0.39
N TYR A 259 3.86 -9.82 -1.31
CA TYR A 259 2.56 -9.64 -1.97
C TYR A 259 1.50 -10.47 -1.25
N SER A 260 0.22 -10.09 -1.40
CA SER A 260 -0.86 -11.02 -1.13
C SER A 260 -0.64 -12.31 -1.94
N PRO A 261 -0.89 -13.50 -1.35
CA PRO A 261 -0.47 -14.78 -1.94
C PRO A 261 -1.12 -15.00 -3.31
N THR A 262 -2.39 -14.63 -3.44
CA THR A 262 -3.14 -14.80 -4.68
C THR A 262 -3.64 -13.43 -5.17
N PRO A 263 -3.51 -13.10 -6.47
CA PRO A 263 -4.18 -11.93 -7.01
C PRO A 263 -5.70 -12.16 -7.01
N LEU A 264 -6.44 -11.17 -6.53
CA LEU A 264 -7.87 -11.15 -6.72
C LEU A 264 -8.19 -11.12 -8.22
N ARG A 265 -9.12 -11.95 -8.64
CA ARG A 265 -9.61 -11.99 -10.04
C ARG A 265 -11.03 -11.45 -10.10
N TRP A 266 -11.28 -10.53 -11.01
CA TRP A 266 -12.58 -9.87 -11.15
C TRP A 266 -12.91 -9.59 -12.62
N PHE A 267 -14.19 -9.64 -12.95
CA PHE A 267 -14.71 -9.44 -14.31
C PHE A 267 -15.78 -8.34 -14.30
N PRO A 268 -15.40 -7.05 -14.29
CA PRO A 268 -16.37 -5.95 -14.15
C PRO A 268 -17.31 -5.80 -15.35
N CYS A 269 -16.92 -6.35 -16.50
CA CYS A 269 -17.58 -6.18 -17.79
C CYS A 269 -18.14 -7.52 -18.32
N GLY A 270 -18.58 -8.40 -17.42
CA GLY A 270 -19.13 -9.72 -17.71
C GLY A 270 -20.53 -9.72 -18.34
#